data_8f4678275e0ec2c0eac53b27515ad040
#
_entry.id   8f4678275e0ec2c0eac53b27515ad040
#
_cell.length_a   1.000
_cell.length_b   1.000
_cell.length_c   1.000
_cell.angle_alpha   90.00
_cell.angle_beta   90.00
_cell.angle_gamma   90.00
#
_symmetry.space_group_name_H-M   'P 1'
#
loop_
_entity.id
_entity.type
_entity.pdbx_description
1 polymer ?
#
loop_
_entity_poly.entity_id
_entity_poly.type
_entity_poly.pdbx_seq_one_letter_code
_entity_poly.pdbx_strand_id
1 'polypeptide(L)'
;MNNKVSRIRKGVLTGMSLSLLIPILAACNSNSEKDDPNNRRVLRVGTMYGSKSDESWFRQQFTDMFEFSHSNIEIEVVPAIDYTEMQFEDQSKRENQPDQFTRVKEIMSGTNPVDVMIINDLNMLGQLVNESLLKQLDPLLKDDKIDINEFVPTIVEGIKDQGNGFLYALTPTFQPAALYYNKGLFTKAGVDFPKDDMNWDDVFNLAKRMKSGSGKDAIYGFSFNQWGASDSFWDLQNFAAPLQLKMYDDKGETMTVNSQQWQTLWETMVQLKNDRVTPRQEDMQYDQPESDTGIYNPYRSRLFYSGRVAMTIGDYGMMNEIQLMNDNSDKLKMEKLDWDVVTVPYHVGKEGIGGNIFLGQLAGINANAANPKDAWEFVKFMNGKEWAKLKSRSTYEMSARKEFVKVRDGMNFNIDAFTKMRPAPASYGGNTLKEQELLREKPNLSMITDMGSMIYSQVMQGNRTVKEGLALWEDQGNALLQKIKTTPKGQIPDAFDGINTGDSGGISPQKKALMEASGEVFVD
;
A
#
# COMPACT_ATOMS: atom_id res chain seq x y z
N MET A 1 -21.79 -41.10 68.62
CA MET A 1 -22.18 -39.82 68.03
C MET A 1 -21.30 -39.43 66.83
N ASN A 2 -20.89 -40.35 65.93
CA ASN A 2 -19.91 -39.99 64.86
C ASN A 2 -20.27 -40.45 63.44
N ASN A 3 -21.56 -40.82 63.17
CA ASN A 3 -21.94 -41.30 61.83
C ASN A 3 -22.93 -40.43 61.06
N LYS A 4 -23.40 -39.30 61.61
CA LYS A 4 -24.34 -38.42 60.93
C LYS A 4 -23.66 -37.24 60.19
N VAL A 5 -22.46 -36.83 60.57
CA VAL A 5 -21.73 -35.68 59.99
C VAL A 5 -21.08 -36.05 58.64
N SER A 6 -20.70 -37.32 58.44
CA SER A 6 -20.05 -37.80 57.20
C SER A 6 -21.01 -37.91 55.99
N ARG A 7 -22.31 -38.15 56.23
CA ARG A 7 -23.31 -38.26 55.13
C ARG A 7 -23.76 -36.89 54.57
N ILE A 8 -23.77 -35.86 55.42
CA ILE A 8 -24.12 -34.49 54.97
C ILE A 8 -23.00 -33.88 54.14
N ARG A 9 -21.69 -34.14 54.48
CA ARG A 9 -20.57 -33.65 53.67
C ARG A 9 -20.45 -34.30 52.29
N LYS A 10 -20.85 -35.57 52.12
CA LYS A 10 -20.88 -36.26 50.81
C LYS A 10 -22.03 -35.78 49.93
N GLY A 11 -23.18 -35.40 50.48
CA GLY A 11 -24.34 -34.87 49.76
C GLY A 11 -24.08 -33.44 49.23
N VAL A 12 -23.41 -32.58 49.98
CA VAL A 12 -23.07 -31.21 49.57
C VAL A 12 -21.99 -31.19 48.49
N LEU A 13 -21.01 -32.09 48.53
CA LEU A 13 -19.98 -32.19 47.48
C LEU A 13 -20.55 -32.76 46.13
N THR A 14 -21.54 -33.64 46.19
CA THR A 14 -22.19 -34.17 44.97
C THR A 14 -23.18 -33.12 44.35
N GLY A 15 -23.82 -32.31 45.19
CA GLY A 15 -24.67 -31.20 44.72
C GLY A 15 -23.90 -30.04 44.08
N MET A 16 -22.71 -29.71 44.60
CA MET A 16 -21.83 -28.68 44.01
C MET A 16 -21.17 -29.13 42.70
N SER A 17 -20.89 -30.40 42.52
CA SER A 17 -20.32 -30.94 41.26
C SER A 17 -21.36 -30.99 40.14
N LEU A 18 -22.64 -31.07 40.44
CA LEU A 18 -23.71 -31.08 39.41
C LEU A 18 -24.09 -29.63 38.99
N SER A 19 -23.94 -28.66 39.88
CA SER A 19 -24.23 -27.24 39.56
C SER A 19 -23.15 -26.59 38.71
N LEU A 20 -21.94 -27.13 38.65
CA LEU A 20 -20.85 -26.66 37.78
C LEU A 20 -20.88 -27.23 36.34
N LEU A 21 -21.70 -28.28 36.10
CA LEU A 21 -21.88 -28.88 34.77
C LEU A 21 -23.03 -28.28 33.98
N ILE A 22 -23.95 -27.55 34.62
CA ILE A 22 -25.12 -26.97 33.96
C ILE A 22 -24.75 -25.81 33.00
N PRO A 23 -23.77 -24.91 33.28
CA PRO A 23 -23.40 -23.88 32.30
C PRO A 23 -22.67 -24.44 31.06
N ILE A 24 -22.07 -25.63 31.15
CA ILE A 24 -21.31 -26.19 30.00
C ILE A 24 -22.28 -26.86 28.99
N LEU A 25 -23.44 -27.33 29.41
CA LEU A 25 -24.43 -27.89 28.52
C LEU A 25 -25.37 -26.84 27.91
N ALA A 26 -25.43 -25.62 28.49
CA ALA A 26 -26.19 -24.52 27.90
C ALA A 26 -25.43 -23.83 26.75
N ALA A 27 -24.12 -24.03 26.63
CA ALA A 27 -23.30 -23.47 25.57
C ALA A 27 -23.40 -24.23 24.21
N CYS A 28 -24.07 -25.38 24.17
CA CYS A 28 -24.20 -26.19 22.95
C CYS A 28 -25.59 -26.19 22.33
N ASN A 29 -26.52 -25.35 22.80
CA ASN A 29 -27.84 -25.25 22.17
C ASN A 29 -27.86 -24.04 21.23
N SER A 30 -27.27 -24.20 20.04
CA SER A 30 -27.36 -23.23 18.95
C SER A 30 -28.75 -23.28 18.30
N ASN A 31 -29.76 -22.84 19.01
CA ASN A 31 -30.95 -22.32 18.38
C ASN A 31 -30.65 -20.84 18.00
N SER A 32 -30.90 -20.47 16.77
CA SER A 32 -30.89 -19.12 16.26
C SER A 32 -31.61 -18.19 17.26
N GLU A 33 -30.88 -17.58 18.17
CA GLU A 33 -31.38 -16.43 18.89
C GLU A 33 -31.74 -15.39 17.84
N LYS A 34 -33.01 -15.07 17.72
CA LYS A 34 -33.47 -13.86 17.06
C LYS A 34 -32.70 -12.73 17.74
N ASP A 35 -32.04 -11.90 16.95
CA ASP A 35 -31.36 -10.69 17.41
C ASP A 35 -32.28 -9.91 18.35
N ASP A 36 -32.01 -9.99 19.66
CA ASP A 36 -32.76 -9.21 20.63
C ASP A 36 -32.25 -7.77 20.58
N PRO A 37 -33.04 -6.81 20.10
CA PRO A 37 -32.59 -5.41 19.99
C PRO A 37 -32.23 -4.78 21.33
N ASN A 38 -32.58 -5.42 22.48
CA ASN A 38 -32.23 -4.95 23.82
C ASN A 38 -30.87 -5.52 24.29
N ASN A 39 -30.29 -6.49 23.61
CA ASN A 39 -28.99 -7.08 23.96
C ASN A 39 -27.87 -6.28 23.29
N ARG A 40 -27.35 -5.23 23.94
CA ARG A 40 -26.19 -4.47 23.46
C ARG A 40 -24.94 -5.36 23.46
N ARG A 41 -24.26 -5.40 22.32
CA ARG A 41 -23.00 -6.09 22.11
C ARG A 41 -21.94 -5.10 21.65
N VAL A 42 -20.69 -5.34 22.01
CA VAL A 42 -19.55 -4.54 21.56
C VAL A 42 -18.77 -5.35 20.53
N LEU A 43 -18.62 -4.76 19.35
CA LEU A 43 -17.76 -5.29 18.30
C LEU A 43 -16.44 -4.51 18.30
N ARG A 44 -15.35 -5.17 18.58
CA ARG A 44 -14.01 -4.57 18.61
C ARG A 44 -13.37 -4.61 17.22
N VAL A 45 -13.14 -3.44 16.65
CA VAL A 45 -12.53 -3.28 15.32
C VAL A 45 -11.12 -2.74 15.46
N GLY A 46 -10.13 -3.57 15.14
CA GLY A 46 -8.72 -3.21 15.14
C GLY A 46 -8.34 -2.43 13.89
N THR A 47 -7.48 -1.43 14.04
CA THR A 47 -6.84 -0.70 12.96
C THR A 47 -5.33 -0.74 13.11
N MET A 48 -4.58 -0.61 12.00
CA MET A 48 -3.11 -0.62 12.07
C MET A 48 -2.56 0.62 12.77
N TYR A 49 -3.22 1.77 12.56
CA TYR A 49 -2.89 3.07 13.15
C TYR A 49 -4.15 3.80 13.54
N GLY A 50 -4.04 4.72 14.49
CA GLY A 50 -5.11 5.64 14.83
C GLY A 50 -4.69 6.70 15.82
N SER A 51 -5.55 7.68 16.00
CA SER A 51 -5.47 8.66 17.07
C SER A 51 -6.89 9.04 17.49
N LYS A 52 -7.05 9.63 18.66
CA LYS A 52 -8.36 10.14 19.10
C LYS A 52 -8.92 11.21 18.16
N SER A 53 -8.06 11.97 17.50
CA SER A 53 -8.47 12.96 16.50
C SER A 53 -8.99 12.33 15.22
N ASP A 54 -8.48 11.15 14.85
CA ASP A 54 -8.80 10.47 13.59
C ASP A 54 -9.99 9.50 13.74
N GLU A 55 -10.37 9.15 14.98
CA GLU A 55 -11.44 8.18 15.24
C GLU A 55 -12.77 8.62 14.60
N SER A 56 -13.13 9.91 14.71
CA SER A 56 -14.35 10.43 14.11
C SER A 56 -14.36 10.27 12.59
N TRP A 57 -13.23 10.50 11.94
CA TRP A 57 -13.08 10.30 10.51
C TRP A 57 -13.20 8.81 10.15
N PHE A 58 -12.55 7.93 10.91
CA PHE A 58 -12.63 6.48 10.71
C PHE A 58 -14.09 6.00 10.86
N ARG A 59 -14.82 6.46 11.88
CA ARG A 59 -16.22 6.10 12.10
C ARG A 59 -17.10 6.52 10.93
N GLN A 60 -17.00 7.75 10.47
CA GLN A 60 -17.73 8.24 9.30
C GLN A 60 -17.44 7.42 8.04
N GLN A 61 -16.20 6.97 7.88
CA GLN A 61 -15.79 6.21 6.69
C GLN A 61 -16.22 4.75 6.75
N PHE A 62 -16.31 4.11 7.93
CA PHE A 62 -16.41 2.66 8.03
C PHE A 62 -17.48 2.12 8.97
N THR A 63 -17.83 2.81 10.06
CA THR A 63 -18.65 2.21 11.12
C THR A 63 -20.00 2.85 11.34
N ASP A 64 -20.16 4.16 11.15
CA ASP A 64 -21.39 4.89 11.47
C ASP A 64 -22.64 4.30 10.77
N MET A 65 -22.50 3.92 9.50
CA MET A 65 -23.60 3.33 8.73
C MET A 65 -23.95 1.93 9.23
N PHE A 66 -22.97 1.17 9.69
CA PHE A 66 -23.20 -0.15 10.28
C PHE A 66 -23.90 -0.02 11.62
N GLU A 67 -23.41 0.83 12.52
CA GLU A 67 -24.03 1.09 13.84
C GLU A 67 -25.45 1.66 13.71
N PHE A 68 -25.68 2.53 12.72
CA PHE A 68 -27.03 3.02 12.42
C PHE A 68 -28.00 1.89 12.02
N SER A 69 -27.53 0.91 11.23
CA SER A 69 -28.36 -0.22 10.78
C SER A 69 -28.42 -1.38 11.79
N HIS A 70 -27.51 -1.42 12.76
CA HIS A 70 -27.37 -2.45 13.81
C HIS A 70 -27.31 -1.80 15.19
N SER A 71 -28.40 -1.13 15.59
CA SER A 71 -28.47 -0.29 16.79
C SER A 71 -28.17 -1.01 18.12
N ASN A 72 -28.09 -2.32 18.12
CA ASN A 72 -27.72 -3.19 19.24
C ASN A 72 -26.23 -3.56 19.25
N ILE A 73 -25.45 -3.12 18.25
CA ILE A 73 -23.99 -3.32 18.17
C ILE A 73 -23.32 -1.96 18.28
N GLU A 74 -22.47 -1.82 19.28
CA GLU A 74 -21.58 -0.67 19.46
C GLU A 74 -20.17 -1.05 19.00
N ILE A 75 -19.52 -0.20 18.19
CA ILE A 75 -18.17 -0.45 17.73
C ILE A 75 -17.14 0.25 18.62
N GLU A 76 -16.20 -0.53 19.14
CA GLU A 76 -14.98 -0.04 19.79
C GLU A 76 -13.82 -0.09 18.79
N VAL A 77 -13.25 1.07 18.45
CA VAL A 77 -12.08 1.16 17.55
C VAL A 77 -10.81 1.04 18.37
N VAL A 78 -9.96 0.08 18.01
CA VAL A 78 -8.72 -0.25 18.74
C VAL A 78 -7.52 -0.12 17.80
N PRO A 79 -6.77 0.99 17.82
CA PRO A 79 -5.57 1.12 17.02
C PRO A 79 -4.42 0.28 17.60
N ALA A 80 -3.69 -0.43 16.75
CA ALA A 80 -2.47 -1.15 17.15
C ALA A 80 -1.35 -0.17 17.51
N ILE A 81 -1.26 0.94 16.79
CA ILE A 81 -0.38 2.06 17.08
C ILE A 81 -1.25 3.29 17.33
N ASP A 82 -1.29 3.76 18.58
CA ASP A 82 -2.03 4.98 18.94
C ASP A 82 -1.08 6.18 18.96
N TYR A 83 -1.18 7.02 17.93
CA TYR A 83 -0.38 8.25 17.84
C TYR A 83 -0.68 9.26 18.95
N THR A 84 -1.87 9.20 19.57
CA THR A 84 -2.18 10.09 20.71
C THR A 84 -1.33 9.74 21.92
N GLU A 85 -1.18 8.46 22.21
CA GLU A 85 -0.31 8.00 23.30
C GLU A 85 1.15 8.32 23.00
N MET A 86 1.59 8.02 21.76
CA MET A 86 2.97 8.26 21.33
C MET A 86 3.42 9.72 21.42
N GLN A 87 2.51 10.69 21.26
CA GLN A 87 2.85 12.12 21.37
C GLN A 87 3.37 12.51 22.76
N PHE A 88 2.93 11.79 23.79
CA PHE A 88 3.27 12.08 25.17
C PHE A 88 4.29 11.12 25.78
N GLU A 89 4.79 10.15 24.98
CA GLU A 89 5.84 9.24 25.42
C GLU A 89 7.23 9.87 25.33
N ASP A 90 8.10 9.48 26.29
CA ASP A 90 9.52 9.82 26.28
C ASP A 90 10.19 9.29 25.00
N GLN A 91 11.08 10.09 24.42
CA GLN A 91 11.78 9.75 23.17
C GLN A 91 12.54 8.40 23.28
N SER A 92 13.15 8.13 24.41
CA SER A 92 13.86 6.86 24.67
C SER A 92 12.97 5.63 24.61
N LYS A 93 11.66 5.80 24.89
CA LYS A 93 10.66 4.72 24.76
C LYS A 93 10.23 4.53 23.31
N ARG A 94 10.21 5.60 22.50
CA ARG A 94 9.86 5.54 21.07
C ARG A 94 10.86 4.69 20.27
N GLU A 95 12.15 4.79 20.58
CA GLU A 95 13.21 4.03 19.93
C GLU A 95 13.11 2.50 20.17
N ASN A 96 12.49 2.09 21.27
CA ASN A 96 12.34 0.69 21.67
C ASN A 96 10.92 0.13 21.47
N GLN A 97 10.07 0.81 20.71
CA GLN A 97 8.72 0.30 20.47
C GLN A 97 8.74 -0.96 19.60
N PRO A 98 7.82 -1.91 19.87
CA PRO A 98 7.61 -3.05 19.00
C PRO A 98 7.23 -2.58 17.57
N ASP A 99 7.63 -3.35 16.57
CA ASP A 99 7.23 -3.11 15.20
C ASP A 99 5.70 -3.24 15.02
N GLN A 100 5.21 -2.72 13.90
CA GLN A 100 3.79 -2.67 13.60
C GLN A 100 3.09 -4.04 13.66
N PHE A 101 3.72 -5.08 13.11
CA PHE A 101 3.14 -6.43 13.12
C PHE A 101 2.99 -6.95 14.55
N THR A 102 4.01 -6.73 15.40
CA THR A 102 3.98 -7.10 16.82
C THR A 102 2.83 -6.40 17.52
N ARG A 103 2.62 -5.10 17.29
CA ARG A 103 1.48 -4.35 17.84
C ARG A 103 0.13 -4.87 17.35
N VAL A 104 0.00 -5.18 16.07
CA VAL A 104 -1.22 -5.79 15.52
C VAL A 104 -1.47 -7.15 16.19
N LYS A 105 -0.43 -7.98 16.34
CA LYS A 105 -0.54 -9.28 16.99
C LYS A 105 -0.97 -9.15 18.47
N GLU A 106 -0.47 -8.15 19.18
CA GLU A 106 -0.85 -7.87 20.58
C GLU A 106 -2.36 -7.59 20.71
N ILE A 107 -2.94 -6.74 19.86
CA ILE A 107 -4.39 -6.46 19.92
C ILE A 107 -5.25 -7.61 19.40
N MET A 108 -4.71 -8.51 18.58
CA MET A 108 -5.41 -9.70 18.08
C MET A 108 -5.34 -10.91 19.02
N SER A 109 -4.32 -10.99 19.89
CA SER A 109 -4.06 -12.17 20.74
C SER A 109 -4.10 -11.87 22.23
N GLY A 110 -4.33 -10.63 22.65
CA GLY A 110 -4.39 -10.20 24.05
C GLY A 110 -5.59 -10.77 24.81
N THR A 111 -5.75 -10.37 26.07
CA THR A 111 -6.84 -10.81 26.94
C THR A 111 -8.23 -10.34 26.47
N ASN A 112 -8.29 -9.23 25.72
CA ASN A 112 -9.50 -8.69 25.11
C ASN A 112 -9.24 -8.44 23.62
N PRO A 113 -9.19 -9.50 22.79
CA PRO A 113 -8.80 -9.38 21.39
C PRO A 113 -9.83 -8.60 20.57
N VAL A 114 -9.36 -7.97 19.48
CA VAL A 114 -10.27 -7.40 18.49
C VAL A 114 -10.99 -8.51 17.72
N ASP A 115 -12.22 -8.26 17.30
CA ASP A 115 -13.03 -9.22 16.53
C ASP A 115 -12.73 -9.14 15.03
N VAL A 116 -12.54 -7.91 14.53
CA VAL A 116 -12.19 -7.62 13.13
C VAL A 116 -10.89 -6.85 13.09
N MET A 117 -10.04 -7.11 12.11
CA MET A 117 -8.84 -6.32 11.81
C MET A 117 -8.98 -5.65 10.45
N ILE A 118 -8.84 -4.32 10.41
CA ILE A 118 -8.73 -3.55 9.17
C ILE A 118 -7.25 -3.45 8.80
N ILE A 119 -6.91 -4.04 7.68
CA ILE A 119 -5.54 -4.23 7.20
C ILE A 119 -5.32 -3.31 6.00
N ASN A 120 -4.22 -2.56 5.97
CA ASN A 120 -4.00 -1.53 4.96
C ASN A 120 -3.20 -2.00 3.74
N ASP A 121 -2.61 -3.19 3.79
CA ASP A 121 -1.81 -3.72 2.69
C ASP A 121 -1.79 -5.26 2.67
N LEU A 122 -1.43 -5.79 1.51
CA LEU A 122 -1.35 -7.24 1.27
C LEU A 122 -0.23 -7.93 2.05
N ASN A 123 0.85 -7.23 2.38
CA ASN A 123 1.96 -7.83 3.13
C ASN A 123 1.52 -8.15 4.57
N MET A 124 0.86 -7.21 5.24
CA MET A 124 0.30 -7.43 6.57
C MET A 124 -0.74 -8.56 6.53
N LEU A 125 -1.60 -8.61 5.50
CA LEU A 125 -2.53 -9.73 5.33
C LEU A 125 -1.79 -11.07 5.30
N GLY A 126 -0.75 -11.20 4.47
CA GLY A 126 0.05 -12.41 4.37
C GLY A 126 0.69 -12.84 5.69
N GLN A 127 1.23 -11.87 6.46
CA GLN A 127 1.80 -12.14 7.79
C GLN A 127 0.75 -12.67 8.77
N LEU A 128 -0.43 -12.05 8.83
CA LEU A 128 -1.51 -12.47 9.72
C LEU A 128 -2.06 -13.85 9.36
N VAL A 129 -2.14 -14.17 8.07
CA VAL A 129 -2.53 -15.50 7.59
C VAL A 129 -1.50 -16.55 7.99
N ASN A 130 -0.20 -16.26 7.79
CA ASN A 130 0.89 -17.18 8.14
C ASN A 130 0.92 -17.51 9.64
N GLU A 131 0.66 -16.53 10.49
CA GLU A 131 0.55 -16.68 11.94
C GLU A 131 -0.79 -17.27 12.42
N SER A 132 -1.68 -17.65 11.47
CA SER A 132 -3.02 -18.18 11.76
C SER A 132 -3.89 -17.26 12.62
N LEU A 133 -3.70 -15.94 12.49
CA LEU A 133 -4.45 -14.92 13.25
C LEU A 133 -5.79 -14.57 12.61
N LEU A 134 -6.02 -14.96 11.36
CA LEU A 134 -7.26 -14.68 10.65
C LEU A 134 -8.08 -15.93 10.38
N LYS A 135 -9.39 -15.77 10.39
CA LYS A 135 -10.35 -16.82 10.04
C LYS A 135 -10.54 -16.88 8.52
N GLN A 136 -10.55 -18.09 7.96
CA GLN A 136 -10.88 -18.28 6.55
C GLN A 136 -12.34 -17.90 6.28
N LEU A 137 -12.58 -17.11 5.22
CA LEU A 137 -13.91 -16.59 4.88
C LEU A 137 -14.66 -17.45 3.86
N ASP A 138 -14.00 -18.33 3.11
CA ASP A 138 -14.64 -19.16 2.07
C ASP A 138 -15.87 -19.96 2.58
N PRO A 139 -15.84 -20.60 3.78
CA PRO A 139 -17.02 -21.26 4.33
C PRO A 139 -18.18 -20.28 4.59
N LEU A 140 -17.89 -19.10 5.15
CA LEU A 140 -18.88 -18.08 5.47
C LEU A 140 -19.54 -17.51 4.22
N LEU A 141 -18.73 -17.25 3.18
CA LEU A 141 -19.22 -16.81 1.86
C LEU A 141 -20.18 -17.84 1.26
N LYS A 142 -19.81 -19.13 1.35
CA LYS A 142 -20.63 -20.24 0.85
C LYS A 142 -21.96 -20.37 1.61
N ASP A 143 -21.91 -20.31 2.94
CA ASP A 143 -23.10 -20.46 3.81
C ASP A 143 -24.10 -19.33 3.55
N ASP A 144 -23.62 -18.09 3.37
CA ASP A 144 -24.45 -16.92 3.07
C ASP A 144 -24.72 -16.74 1.56
N LYS A 145 -24.26 -17.67 0.72
CA LYS A 145 -24.46 -17.65 -0.75
C LYS A 145 -23.96 -16.36 -1.41
N ILE A 146 -22.87 -15.80 -0.91
CA ILE A 146 -22.23 -14.65 -1.51
C ILE A 146 -21.37 -15.11 -2.69
N ASP A 147 -21.73 -14.67 -3.89
CA ASP A 147 -20.97 -15.02 -5.09
C ASP A 147 -19.73 -14.12 -5.22
N ILE A 148 -18.56 -14.71 -5.00
CA ILE A 148 -17.27 -13.99 -5.14
C ILE A 148 -17.01 -13.54 -6.58
N ASN A 149 -17.69 -14.11 -7.57
CA ASN A 149 -17.60 -13.67 -8.96
C ASN A 149 -18.26 -12.30 -9.20
N GLU A 150 -19.04 -11.78 -8.27
CA GLU A 150 -19.55 -10.40 -8.31
C GLU A 150 -18.43 -9.37 -8.03
N PHE A 151 -17.28 -9.79 -7.52
CA PHE A 151 -16.12 -8.94 -7.25
C PHE A 151 -15.17 -8.90 -8.46
N VAL A 152 -14.34 -7.86 -8.52
CA VAL A 152 -13.28 -7.71 -9.52
C VAL A 152 -12.29 -8.88 -9.37
N PRO A 153 -12.09 -9.73 -10.40
CA PRO A 153 -11.35 -10.98 -10.25
C PRO A 153 -9.91 -10.77 -9.81
N THR A 154 -9.23 -9.78 -10.39
CA THR A 154 -7.82 -9.48 -10.10
C THR A 154 -7.59 -9.07 -8.65
N ILE A 155 -8.60 -8.44 -8.01
CA ILE A 155 -8.59 -8.10 -6.58
C ILE A 155 -8.75 -9.34 -5.72
N VAL A 156 -9.71 -10.20 -6.07
CA VAL A 156 -9.92 -11.49 -5.38
C VAL A 156 -8.67 -12.36 -5.47
N GLU A 157 -8.06 -12.45 -6.65
CA GLU A 157 -6.83 -13.21 -6.87
C GLU A 157 -5.67 -12.63 -6.06
N GLY A 158 -5.48 -11.30 -6.04
CA GLY A 158 -4.44 -10.66 -5.23
C GLY A 158 -4.58 -10.93 -3.72
N ILE A 159 -5.81 -11.01 -3.20
CA ILE A 159 -6.06 -11.40 -1.80
C ILE A 159 -5.75 -12.88 -1.59
N LYS A 160 -6.17 -13.76 -2.51
CA LYS A 160 -5.92 -15.21 -2.45
C LYS A 160 -4.45 -15.55 -2.55
N ASP A 161 -3.66 -14.80 -3.31
CA ASP A 161 -2.21 -14.99 -3.41
C ASP A 161 -1.53 -14.88 -2.04
N GLN A 162 -2.01 -13.99 -1.15
CA GLN A 162 -1.54 -13.88 0.23
C GLN A 162 -2.15 -14.91 1.17
N GLY A 163 -3.28 -15.49 0.79
CA GLY A 163 -4.04 -16.48 1.58
C GLY A 163 -3.79 -17.93 1.15
N ASN A 164 -2.70 -18.24 0.44
CA ASN A 164 -2.40 -19.58 -0.05
C ASN A 164 -3.58 -20.20 -0.85
N GLY A 165 -4.26 -19.38 -1.66
CA GLY A 165 -5.41 -19.76 -2.48
C GLY A 165 -6.77 -19.58 -1.81
N PHE A 166 -6.83 -19.14 -0.55
CA PHE A 166 -8.05 -18.91 0.22
C PHE A 166 -8.25 -17.45 0.56
N LEU A 167 -9.48 -17.09 0.93
CA LEU A 167 -9.85 -15.74 1.36
C LEU A 167 -9.84 -15.64 2.89
N TYR A 168 -9.05 -14.72 3.42
CA TYR A 168 -9.01 -14.38 4.84
C TYR A 168 -9.45 -12.94 5.13
N ALA A 169 -9.61 -12.15 4.09
CA ALA A 169 -10.15 -10.80 4.14
C ALA A 169 -10.92 -10.47 2.86
N LEU A 170 -11.77 -9.45 2.93
CA LEU A 170 -12.38 -8.80 1.77
C LEU A 170 -12.08 -7.30 1.83
N THR A 171 -12.07 -6.65 0.67
CA THR A 171 -11.94 -5.19 0.57
C THR A 171 -13.14 -4.60 -0.17
N PRO A 172 -13.72 -3.49 0.31
CA PRO A 172 -14.82 -2.81 -0.37
C PRO A 172 -14.37 -2.03 -1.60
N THR A 173 -13.11 -1.54 -1.58
CA THR A 173 -12.53 -0.67 -2.59
C THR A 173 -11.05 -0.98 -2.81
N PHE A 174 -10.51 -0.47 -3.89
CA PHE A 174 -9.08 -0.52 -4.21
C PHE A 174 -8.65 0.73 -4.98
N GLN A 175 -7.36 0.99 -4.99
CA GLN A 175 -6.76 2.10 -5.72
C GLN A 175 -6.02 1.53 -6.93
N PRO A 176 -6.65 1.50 -8.12
CA PRO A 176 -6.01 1.03 -9.33
C PRO A 176 -5.14 2.10 -9.97
N ALA A 177 -4.21 1.66 -10.81
CA ALA A 177 -3.42 2.49 -11.70
C ALA A 177 -3.64 2.07 -13.16
N ALA A 178 -3.37 3.01 -14.07
CA ALA A 178 -3.38 2.77 -15.50
C ALA A 178 -2.27 3.59 -16.20
N LEU A 179 -1.95 3.23 -17.42
CA LEU A 179 -1.13 4.04 -18.31
C LEU A 179 -2.03 5.07 -19.01
N TYR A 180 -1.97 6.30 -18.54
CA TYR A 180 -2.64 7.44 -19.17
C TYR A 180 -1.87 7.91 -20.40
N TYR A 181 -2.56 8.31 -21.47
CA TYR A 181 -1.92 8.87 -22.65
C TYR A 181 -2.68 10.07 -23.21
N ASN A 182 -1.93 11.01 -23.77
CA ASN A 182 -2.45 12.22 -24.39
C ASN A 182 -2.72 11.98 -25.88
N LYS A 183 -3.98 11.78 -26.27
CA LYS A 183 -4.41 11.50 -27.64
C LYS A 183 -4.01 12.61 -28.60
N GLY A 184 -4.08 13.87 -28.16
CA GLY A 184 -3.69 15.03 -28.96
C GLY A 184 -2.22 14.98 -29.39
N LEU A 185 -1.30 14.60 -28.47
CA LEU A 185 0.12 14.45 -28.80
C LEU A 185 0.35 13.29 -29.76
N PHE A 186 -0.29 12.16 -29.57
CA PHE A 186 -0.19 11.00 -30.46
C PHE A 186 -0.68 11.31 -31.88
N THR A 187 -1.85 11.95 -31.98
CA THR A 187 -2.42 12.39 -33.26
C THR A 187 -1.49 13.37 -33.98
N LYS A 188 -0.94 14.35 -33.25
CA LYS A 188 0.01 15.34 -33.80
C LYS A 188 1.30 14.71 -34.29
N ALA A 189 1.79 13.68 -33.59
CA ALA A 189 2.99 12.94 -33.96
C ALA A 189 2.76 11.91 -35.07
N GLY A 190 1.52 11.57 -35.43
CA GLY A 190 1.19 10.51 -36.38
C GLY A 190 1.60 9.12 -35.88
N VAL A 191 1.52 8.91 -34.56
CA VAL A 191 1.89 7.66 -33.88
C VAL A 191 0.62 6.97 -33.39
N ASP A 192 0.53 5.64 -33.56
CA ASP A 192 -0.59 4.84 -33.06
C ASP A 192 -0.70 4.93 -31.54
N PHE A 193 -1.93 4.94 -31.04
CA PHE A 193 -2.21 4.94 -29.60
C PHE A 193 -1.68 3.67 -28.92
N PRO A 194 -1.30 3.75 -27.64
CA PRO A 194 -0.99 2.56 -26.84
C PRO A 194 -2.22 1.65 -26.73
N LYS A 195 -1.99 0.37 -26.45
CA LYS A 195 -3.04 -0.65 -26.32
C LYS A 195 -2.95 -1.31 -24.94
N ASP A 196 -4.02 -1.95 -24.52
CA ASP A 196 -3.98 -2.84 -23.37
C ASP A 196 -2.95 -3.95 -23.59
N ASP A 197 -2.45 -4.49 -22.50
CA ASP A 197 -1.53 -5.64 -22.47
C ASP A 197 -0.19 -5.41 -23.20
N MET A 198 0.32 -4.17 -23.19
CA MET A 198 1.68 -3.86 -23.61
C MET A 198 2.68 -4.20 -22.50
N ASN A 199 3.85 -4.75 -22.86
CA ASN A 199 4.98 -4.85 -21.94
C ASN A 199 5.76 -3.52 -21.86
N TRP A 200 6.70 -3.43 -20.91
CA TRP A 200 7.50 -2.22 -20.73
C TRP A 200 8.34 -1.84 -21.94
N ASP A 201 8.88 -2.82 -22.67
CA ASP A 201 9.69 -2.56 -23.87
C ASP A 201 8.82 -1.94 -24.99
N ASP A 202 7.59 -2.42 -25.16
CA ASP A 202 6.62 -1.85 -26.09
C ASP A 202 6.32 -0.39 -25.75
N VAL A 203 6.06 -0.09 -24.48
CA VAL A 203 5.77 1.27 -24.00
C VAL A 203 6.98 2.19 -24.18
N PHE A 204 8.20 1.74 -23.85
CA PHE A 204 9.39 2.56 -24.02
C PHE A 204 9.75 2.79 -25.51
N ASN A 205 9.52 1.80 -26.37
CA ASN A 205 9.68 1.97 -27.80
C ASN A 205 8.67 2.97 -28.37
N LEU A 206 7.43 2.93 -27.90
CA LEU A 206 6.41 3.91 -28.24
C LEU A 206 6.79 5.31 -27.73
N ALA A 207 7.25 5.42 -26.48
CA ALA A 207 7.69 6.66 -25.86
C ALA A 207 8.86 7.32 -26.61
N LYS A 208 9.82 6.54 -27.11
CA LYS A 208 10.93 7.05 -27.94
C LYS A 208 10.44 7.73 -29.22
N ARG A 209 9.32 7.30 -29.78
CA ARG A 209 8.71 7.90 -30.99
C ARG A 209 7.95 9.19 -30.67
N MET A 210 7.53 9.37 -29.41
CA MET A 210 6.75 10.53 -28.98
C MET A 210 7.60 11.73 -28.57
N LYS A 211 8.87 11.52 -28.19
CA LYS A 211 9.74 12.60 -27.75
C LYS A 211 10.03 13.59 -28.89
N SER A 212 9.97 14.90 -28.57
CA SER A 212 10.28 15.96 -29.54
C SER A 212 10.67 17.27 -28.84
N GLY A 213 11.18 18.23 -29.59
CA GLY A 213 11.51 19.56 -29.07
C GLY A 213 12.67 19.58 -28.09
N SER A 214 12.90 20.74 -27.47
CA SER A 214 13.93 20.96 -26.46
C SER A 214 13.56 22.12 -25.53
N GLY A 215 14.18 22.20 -24.36
CA GLY A 215 13.93 23.26 -23.37
C GLY A 215 12.46 23.31 -22.94
N LYS A 216 11.88 24.49 -22.91
CA LYS A 216 10.47 24.69 -22.53
C LYS A 216 9.46 24.03 -23.48
N ASP A 217 9.83 23.77 -24.74
CA ASP A 217 8.99 23.16 -25.75
C ASP A 217 9.24 21.64 -25.89
N ALA A 218 10.03 21.05 -24.99
CA ALA A 218 10.29 19.62 -24.97
C ALA A 218 9.03 18.82 -24.66
N ILE A 219 8.77 17.79 -25.46
CA ILE A 219 7.78 16.76 -25.23
C ILE A 219 8.53 15.48 -24.84
N TYR A 220 8.17 14.90 -23.72
CA TYR A 220 8.69 13.64 -23.23
C TYR A 220 7.74 12.51 -23.60
N GLY A 221 8.29 11.35 -23.91
CA GLY A 221 7.47 10.21 -24.32
C GLY A 221 6.75 9.53 -23.16
N PHE A 222 7.40 9.52 -21.96
CA PHE A 222 6.88 8.81 -20.81
C PHE A 222 7.30 9.46 -19.48
N SER A 223 6.47 9.30 -18.44
CA SER A 223 6.80 9.59 -17.05
C SER A 223 6.33 8.46 -16.14
N PHE A 224 7.18 8.02 -15.19
CA PHE A 224 6.82 6.98 -14.22
C PHE A 224 5.76 7.42 -13.20
N ASN A 225 5.55 8.73 -13.08
CA ASN A 225 4.57 9.31 -12.15
C ASN A 225 3.97 10.60 -12.73
N GLN A 226 2.84 11.01 -12.19
CA GLN A 226 2.12 12.21 -12.63
C GLN A 226 2.68 13.53 -12.08
N TRP A 227 3.70 13.48 -11.19
CA TRP A 227 4.16 14.66 -10.44
C TRP A 227 5.30 15.42 -11.10
N GLY A 228 6.05 14.77 -11.98
CA GLY A 228 7.11 15.45 -12.72
C GLY A 228 8.28 14.59 -13.10
N ALA A 229 9.46 14.86 -12.52
CA ALA A 229 10.67 14.12 -12.85
C ALA A 229 10.55 12.63 -12.59
N SER A 230 11.20 11.83 -13.43
CA SER A 230 11.10 10.36 -13.43
C SER A 230 12.48 9.72 -13.27
N ASP A 231 13.28 10.24 -12.34
CA ASP A 231 14.66 9.83 -12.09
C ASP A 231 14.94 9.46 -10.63
N SER A 232 13.89 9.28 -9.82
CA SER A 232 14.03 8.90 -8.42
C SER A 232 14.23 7.39 -8.23
N PHE A 233 14.85 7.01 -7.12
CA PHE A 233 14.96 5.60 -6.73
C PHE A 233 13.59 4.97 -6.46
N TRP A 234 12.60 5.77 -6.05
CA TRP A 234 11.21 5.36 -5.92
C TRP A 234 10.60 4.90 -7.25
N ASP A 235 10.85 5.64 -8.34
CA ASP A 235 10.39 5.26 -9.68
C ASP A 235 10.99 3.91 -10.11
N LEU A 236 12.30 3.72 -9.86
CA LEU A 236 12.97 2.44 -10.09
C LEU A 236 12.33 1.30 -9.26
N GLN A 237 12.06 1.53 -7.97
CA GLN A 237 11.45 0.52 -7.11
C GLN A 237 10.05 0.11 -7.59
N ASN A 238 9.21 1.08 -7.96
CA ASN A 238 7.88 0.80 -8.50
C ASN A 238 7.94 0.06 -9.84
N PHE A 239 8.90 0.45 -10.70
CA PHE A 239 9.16 -0.26 -11.95
C PHE A 239 9.62 -1.70 -11.71
N ALA A 240 10.48 -1.92 -10.73
CA ALA A 240 11.03 -3.24 -10.39
C ALA A 240 10.09 -4.13 -9.57
N ALA A 241 9.07 -3.57 -8.91
CA ALA A 241 8.21 -4.27 -7.95
C ALA A 241 7.66 -5.62 -8.43
N PRO A 242 7.09 -5.73 -9.66
CA PRO A 242 6.57 -6.99 -10.15
C PRO A 242 7.64 -8.10 -10.33
N LEU A 243 8.91 -7.72 -10.44
CA LEU A 243 10.03 -8.66 -10.60
C LEU A 243 10.46 -9.30 -9.28
N GLN A 244 10.14 -8.67 -8.14
CA GLN A 244 10.46 -9.16 -6.79
C GLN A 244 11.96 -9.45 -6.61
N LEU A 245 12.81 -8.57 -7.12
CA LEU A 245 14.26 -8.71 -7.00
C LEU A 245 14.69 -8.44 -5.55
N LYS A 246 15.52 -9.34 -5.02
CA LYS A 246 16.08 -9.19 -3.68
C LYS A 246 17.33 -8.32 -3.69
N MET A 247 17.50 -7.51 -2.66
CA MET A 247 18.71 -6.72 -2.44
C MET A 247 19.80 -7.53 -1.72
N TYR A 248 19.39 -8.49 -0.90
CA TYR A 248 20.24 -9.39 -0.13
C TYR A 248 19.62 -10.80 -0.06
N ASP A 249 20.38 -11.76 0.42
CA ASP A 249 19.94 -13.15 0.58
C ASP A 249 18.90 -13.32 1.69
N ASP A 250 18.31 -14.50 1.80
CA ASP A 250 17.26 -14.83 2.77
C ASP A 250 17.70 -14.75 4.24
N LYS A 251 18.99 -14.55 4.50
CA LYS A 251 19.54 -14.38 5.85
C LYS A 251 19.91 -12.93 6.16
N GLY A 252 19.89 -12.05 5.15
CA GLY A 252 20.40 -10.68 5.28
C GLY A 252 21.89 -10.66 5.60
N GLU A 253 22.67 -11.52 4.95
CA GLU A 253 24.11 -11.67 5.18
C GLU A 253 24.96 -11.36 3.95
N THR A 254 24.38 -11.44 2.75
CA THR A 254 25.08 -11.24 1.47
C THR A 254 24.22 -10.43 0.50
N MET A 255 24.80 -9.42 -0.11
CA MET A 255 24.12 -8.61 -1.15
C MET A 255 23.92 -9.43 -2.44
N THR A 256 22.84 -9.11 -3.16
CA THR A 256 22.45 -9.75 -4.43
C THR A 256 22.18 -8.75 -5.55
N VAL A 257 22.54 -7.48 -5.34
CA VAL A 257 22.22 -6.37 -6.25
C VAL A 257 23.10 -6.31 -7.49
N ASN A 258 24.28 -6.91 -7.49
CA ASN A 258 25.19 -6.92 -8.63
C ASN A 258 24.87 -8.08 -9.60
N SER A 259 23.59 -8.15 -9.99
CA SER A 259 23.09 -9.17 -10.93
C SER A 259 22.73 -8.54 -12.28
N GLN A 260 22.64 -9.36 -13.33
CA GLN A 260 22.22 -8.91 -14.66
C GLN A 260 20.83 -8.24 -14.63
N GLN A 261 19.91 -8.71 -13.79
CA GLN A 261 18.56 -8.15 -13.69
C GLN A 261 18.59 -6.72 -13.11
N TRP A 262 19.32 -6.51 -12.01
CA TRP A 262 19.52 -5.17 -11.45
C TRP A 262 20.25 -4.24 -12.43
N GLN A 263 21.27 -4.75 -13.11
CA GLN A 263 21.99 -3.98 -14.12
C GLN A 263 21.05 -3.53 -15.25
N THR A 264 20.24 -4.44 -15.80
CA THR A 264 19.28 -4.12 -16.87
C THR A 264 18.28 -3.05 -16.43
N LEU A 265 17.76 -3.13 -15.19
CA LEU A 265 16.83 -2.11 -14.66
C LEU A 265 17.49 -0.73 -14.56
N TRP A 266 18.67 -0.64 -13.97
CA TRP A 266 19.38 0.62 -13.82
C TRP A 266 19.79 1.20 -15.18
N GLU A 267 20.30 0.38 -16.09
CA GLU A 267 20.64 0.79 -17.47
C GLU A 267 19.42 1.32 -18.22
N THR A 268 18.25 0.67 -18.05
CA THR A 268 16.99 1.14 -18.65
C THR A 268 16.64 2.54 -18.16
N MET A 269 16.68 2.78 -16.84
CA MET A 269 16.36 4.11 -16.26
C MET A 269 17.35 5.18 -16.75
N VAL A 270 18.66 4.88 -16.73
CA VAL A 270 19.72 5.78 -17.21
C VAL A 270 19.55 6.08 -18.70
N GLN A 271 19.22 5.06 -19.50
CA GLN A 271 19.02 5.25 -20.94
C GLN A 271 17.77 6.11 -21.23
N LEU A 272 16.65 5.85 -20.59
CA LEU A 272 15.43 6.66 -20.75
C LEU A 272 15.68 8.13 -20.43
N LYS A 273 16.42 8.40 -19.37
CA LYS A 273 16.84 9.75 -18.97
C LYS A 273 17.78 10.38 -20.00
N ASN A 274 18.87 9.67 -20.39
CA ASN A 274 19.89 10.20 -21.32
C ASN A 274 19.31 10.44 -22.72
N ASP A 275 18.41 9.55 -23.16
CA ASP A 275 17.69 9.69 -24.42
C ASP A 275 16.57 10.75 -24.35
N ARG A 276 16.36 11.39 -23.19
CA ARG A 276 15.29 12.36 -22.96
C ARG A 276 13.89 11.79 -23.29
N VAL A 277 13.69 10.52 -23.03
CA VAL A 277 12.38 9.89 -23.13
C VAL A 277 11.53 10.24 -21.91
N THR A 278 12.18 10.33 -20.74
CA THR A 278 11.58 10.75 -19.47
C THR A 278 12.09 12.14 -19.05
N PRO A 279 11.26 12.94 -18.35
CA PRO A 279 11.67 14.24 -17.82
C PRO A 279 12.63 14.06 -16.64
N ARG A 280 13.51 15.04 -16.46
CA ARG A 280 14.47 15.13 -15.37
C ARG A 280 14.09 16.26 -14.43
N GLN A 281 14.66 16.30 -13.22
CA GLN A 281 14.40 17.35 -12.25
C GLN A 281 14.71 18.76 -12.82
N GLU A 282 15.76 18.90 -13.62
CA GLU A 282 16.11 20.16 -14.25
C GLU A 282 15.09 20.64 -15.30
N ASP A 283 14.32 19.74 -15.88
CA ASP A 283 13.29 20.07 -16.88
C ASP A 283 12.04 20.69 -16.23
N MET A 284 11.91 20.57 -14.90
CA MET A 284 10.79 21.14 -14.12
C MET A 284 10.89 22.66 -13.93
N GLN A 285 12.05 23.25 -14.13
CA GLN A 285 12.27 24.70 -13.94
C GLN A 285 11.41 25.58 -14.87
N TYR A 286 10.95 25.03 -16.00
CA TYR A 286 10.17 25.78 -16.98
C TYR A 286 8.66 25.85 -16.65
N ASP A 287 8.22 25.08 -15.67
CA ASP A 287 6.81 24.83 -15.39
C ASP A 287 6.43 25.22 -13.97
N GLN A 288 6.85 26.42 -13.54
CA GLN A 288 6.50 26.92 -12.21
C GLN A 288 4.99 27.21 -12.11
N PRO A 289 4.35 26.94 -10.96
CA PRO A 289 2.90 27.15 -10.76
C PRO A 289 2.50 28.63 -10.86
N GLU A 290 3.43 29.54 -10.59
CA GLU A 290 3.17 30.98 -10.69
C GLU A 290 3.19 31.42 -12.15
N SER A 291 2.10 32.05 -12.57
CA SER A 291 2.01 32.64 -13.90
C SER A 291 2.36 34.13 -13.84
N ASP A 292 2.87 34.67 -14.94
CA ASP A 292 3.05 36.14 -15.15
C ASP A 292 1.73 36.93 -15.00
N THR A 293 0.60 36.22 -14.89
CA THR A 293 -0.75 36.78 -14.74
C THR A 293 -1.24 36.79 -13.29
N GLY A 294 -0.43 36.34 -12.32
CA GLY A 294 -0.81 36.25 -10.89
C GLY A 294 -1.84 35.18 -10.56
N ILE A 295 -2.18 34.28 -11.49
CA ILE A 295 -3.10 33.15 -11.27
C ILE A 295 -2.25 31.93 -10.94
N TYR A 296 -2.43 31.38 -9.73
CA TYR A 296 -1.84 30.11 -9.35
C TYR A 296 -2.46 28.97 -10.20
N ASN A 297 -1.58 28.20 -10.88
CA ASN A 297 -1.99 27.07 -11.70
C ASN A 297 -1.23 25.80 -11.27
N PRO A 298 -1.84 24.93 -10.45
CA PRO A 298 -1.17 23.74 -9.91
C PRO A 298 -0.86 22.67 -10.98
N TYR A 299 -1.49 22.75 -12.15
CA TYR A 299 -1.27 21.78 -13.23
C TYR A 299 -0.08 22.12 -14.13
N ARG A 300 0.42 23.36 -14.07
CA ARG A 300 1.50 23.83 -14.94
C ARG A 300 2.81 23.08 -14.68
N SER A 301 3.13 22.79 -13.43
CA SER A 301 4.31 22.01 -13.03
C SER A 301 4.16 20.51 -13.21
N ARG A 302 2.98 20.03 -13.56
CA ARG A 302 2.69 18.61 -13.79
C ARG A 302 2.69 18.35 -15.29
N LEU A 303 3.77 17.76 -15.80
CA LEU A 303 4.09 17.74 -17.24
C LEU A 303 3.06 17.00 -18.10
N PHE A 304 2.37 15.99 -17.58
CA PHE A 304 1.29 15.34 -18.32
C PHE A 304 0.09 16.29 -18.52
N TYR A 305 -0.29 17.02 -17.47
CA TYR A 305 -1.42 17.97 -17.53
C TYR A 305 -1.11 19.19 -18.40
N SER A 306 0.13 19.64 -18.40
CA SER A 306 0.58 20.74 -19.26
C SER A 306 0.85 20.32 -20.71
N GLY A 307 0.55 19.05 -21.08
CA GLY A 307 0.72 18.56 -22.44
C GLY A 307 2.19 18.33 -22.85
N ARG A 308 3.10 18.20 -21.90
CA ARG A 308 4.54 17.98 -22.15
C ARG A 308 5.00 16.53 -21.96
N VAL A 309 4.13 15.64 -21.52
CA VAL A 309 4.37 14.19 -21.43
C VAL A 309 3.28 13.44 -22.19
N ALA A 310 3.69 12.51 -23.06
CA ALA A 310 2.76 11.76 -23.89
C ALA A 310 2.07 10.63 -23.14
N MET A 311 2.76 9.94 -22.24
CA MET A 311 2.25 8.83 -21.42
C MET A 311 2.76 8.92 -19.99
N THR A 312 1.90 8.58 -19.02
CA THR A 312 2.28 8.51 -17.60
C THR A 312 1.53 7.43 -16.86
N ILE A 313 2.16 6.84 -15.83
CA ILE A 313 1.43 6.02 -14.87
C ILE A 313 0.68 6.96 -13.92
N GLY A 314 -0.62 6.74 -13.79
CA GLY A 314 -1.49 7.50 -12.91
C GLY A 314 -2.48 6.63 -12.16
N ASP A 315 -2.93 7.11 -10.99
CA ASP A 315 -3.98 6.48 -10.21
C ASP A 315 -5.39 6.81 -10.73
N TYR A 316 -6.40 6.17 -10.16
CA TYR A 316 -7.81 6.40 -10.53
C TYR A 316 -8.28 7.84 -10.28
N GLY A 317 -7.67 8.55 -9.32
CA GLY A 317 -8.00 9.94 -9.00
C GLY A 317 -7.61 10.93 -10.09
N MET A 318 -6.58 10.60 -10.87
CA MET A 318 -6.04 11.48 -11.91
C MET A 318 -7.08 11.93 -12.95
N MET A 319 -8.05 11.08 -13.30
CA MET A 319 -9.11 11.43 -14.24
C MET A 319 -9.96 12.62 -13.76
N ASN A 320 -10.23 12.71 -12.45
CA ASN A 320 -11.03 13.81 -11.89
C ASN A 320 -10.26 15.12 -11.92
N GLU A 321 -8.95 15.06 -11.70
CA GLU A 321 -8.08 16.23 -11.79
C GLU A 321 -7.98 16.72 -13.24
N ILE A 322 -7.89 15.80 -14.22
CA ILE A 322 -7.94 16.16 -15.65
C ILE A 322 -9.28 16.80 -15.99
N GLN A 323 -10.40 16.25 -15.50
CA GLN A 323 -11.71 16.83 -15.73
C GLN A 323 -11.79 18.25 -15.14
N LEU A 324 -11.36 18.43 -13.89
CA LEU A 324 -11.34 19.73 -13.21
C LEU A 324 -10.47 20.75 -13.97
N MET A 325 -9.31 20.32 -14.44
CA MET A 325 -8.44 21.15 -15.28
C MET A 325 -9.13 21.52 -16.59
N ASN A 326 -9.72 20.56 -17.29
CA ASN A 326 -10.41 20.77 -18.57
C ASN A 326 -11.60 21.72 -18.43
N ASP A 327 -12.39 21.62 -17.35
CA ASP A 327 -13.52 22.50 -17.05
C ASP A 327 -13.09 23.94 -16.76
N ASN A 328 -11.84 24.14 -16.32
CA ASN A 328 -11.28 25.46 -16.02
C ASN A 328 -10.18 25.89 -17.03
N SER A 329 -10.05 25.21 -18.15
CA SER A 329 -8.96 25.42 -19.12
C SER A 329 -8.82 26.88 -19.56
N ASP A 330 -9.93 27.58 -19.82
CA ASP A 330 -9.94 29.00 -20.20
C ASP A 330 -9.36 29.91 -19.11
N LYS A 331 -9.72 29.66 -17.84
CA LYS A 331 -9.19 30.42 -16.69
C LYS A 331 -7.70 30.13 -16.46
N LEU A 332 -7.30 28.87 -16.64
CA LEU A 332 -5.92 28.41 -16.48
C LEU A 332 -5.04 28.76 -17.68
N LYS A 333 -5.63 29.21 -18.79
CA LYS A 333 -4.96 29.43 -20.09
C LYS A 333 -4.18 28.20 -20.54
N MET A 334 -4.83 27.04 -20.44
CA MET A 334 -4.29 25.74 -20.86
C MET A 334 -5.19 25.14 -21.93
N GLU A 335 -4.61 24.35 -22.82
CA GLU A 335 -5.37 23.52 -23.75
C GLU A 335 -6.07 22.38 -23.00
N LYS A 336 -7.27 22.01 -23.42
CA LYS A 336 -7.97 20.83 -22.90
C LYS A 336 -7.18 19.57 -23.26
N LEU A 337 -7.00 18.72 -22.27
CA LEU A 337 -6.34 17.44 -22.45
C LEU A 337 -7.33 16.42 -23.00
N ASP A 338 -7.11 15.95 -24.22
CA ASP A 338 -7.80 14.77 -24.79
C ASP A 338 -6.97 13.54 -24.44
N TRP A 339 -7.55 12.64 -23.66
CA TRP A 339 -6.84 11.54 -23.04
C TRP A 339 -7.64 10.23 -23.06
N ASP A 340 -6.95 9.14 -22.82
CA ASP A 340 -7.53 7.85 -22.51
C ASP A 340 -6.53 7.04 -21.69
N VAL A 341 -6.88 5.82 -21.32
CA VAL A 341 -6.04 4.91 -20.54
C VAL A 341 -5.98 3.52 -21.17
N VAL A 342 -4.86 2.84 -20.91
CA VAL A 342 -4.69 1.41 -21.14
C VAL A 342 -4.11 0.76 -19.88
N THR A 343 -4.05 -0.56 -19.83
CA THR A 343 -3.46 -1.28 -18.68
C THR A 343 -2.06 -0.78 -18.37
N VAL A 344 -1.67 -0.78 -17.08
CA VAL A 344 -0.26 -0.58 -16.73
C VAL A 344 0.61 -1.61 -17.44
N PRO A 345 1.82 -1.25 -17.89
CA PRO A 345 2.69 -2.20 -18.57
C PRO A 345 3.16 -3.31 -17.63
N TYR A 346 3.37 -4.49 -18.18
CA TYR A 346 3.92 -5.64 -17.45
C TYR A 346 5.37 -5.95 -17.86
N HIS A 347 6.10 -6.64 -17.01
CA HIS A 347 7.40 -7.24 -17.38
C HIS A 347 7.17 -8.60 -18.06
N VAL A 348 7.93 -8.88 -19.10
CA VAL A 348 7.91 -10.20 -19.78
C VAL A 348 8.14 -11.32 -18.75
N GLY A 349 7.27 -12.32 -18.73
CA GLY A 349 7.23 -13.38 -17.70
C GLY A 349 6.48 -13.02 -16.41
N LYS A 350 5.84 -11.84 -16.37
CA LYS A 350 4.98 -11.37 -15.28
C LYS A 350 3.66 -10.81 -15.81
N GLU A 351 3.12 -11.46 -16.82
CA GLU A 351 1.88 -11.07 -17.50
C GLU A 351 0.72 -10.99 -16.50
N GLY A 352 -0.12 -9.98 -16.64
CA GLY A 352 -1.28 -9.76 -15.78
C GLY A 352 -0.96 -9.24 -14.38
N ILE A 353 0.30 -8.91 -14.08
CA ILE A 353 0.71 -8.26 -12.81
C ILE A 353 1.09 -6.81 -13.09
N GLY A 354 0.43 -5.88 -12.42
CA GLY A 354 0.66 -4.43 -12.53
C GLY A 354 1.26 -3.83 -11.26
N GLY A 355 2.17 -2.87 -11.43
CA GLY A 355 2.63 -2.01 -10.35
C GLY A 355 1.60 -0.94 -9.98
N ASN A 356 1.80 -0.27 -8.84
CA ASN A 356 0.99 0.87 -8.39
C ASN A 356 -0.52 0.58 -8.18
N ILE A 357 -0.88 -0.67 -7.91
CA ILE A 357 -2.25 -1.08 -7.56
C ILE A 357 -2.25 -1.43 -6.07
N PHE A 358 -3.06 -0.72 -5.27
CA PHE A 358 -3.07 -0.87 -3.83
C PHE A 358 -4.43 -1.39 -3.35
N LEU A 359 -4.39 -2.41 -2.49
CA LEU A 359 -5.54 -2.91 -1.75
C LEU A 359 -5.41 -2.42 -0.31
N GLY A 360 -6.26 -1.51 0.07
CA GLY A 360 -6.39 -1.05 1.45
C GLY A 360 -7.72 -1.46 2.05
N GLN A 361 -7.86 -1.28 3.38
CA GLN A 361 -9.11 -1.53 4.08
C GLN A 361 -9.60 -2.99 3.98
N LEU A 362 -8.65 -3.93 3.90
CA LEU A 362 -8.94 -5.35 3.94
C LEU A 362 -9.51 -5.70 5.33
N ALA A 363 -10.78 -6.09 5.38
CA ALA A 363 -11.44 -6.49 6.62
C ALA A 363 -11.33 -8.00 6.81
N GLY A 364 -10.54 -8.43 7.80
CA GLY A 364 -10.36 -9.83 8.19
C GLY A 364 -10.94 -10.10 9.57
N ILE A 365 -11.50 -11.29 9.78
CA ILE A 365 -12.03 -11.73 11.07
C ILE A 365 -10.89 -12.36 11.88
N ASN A 366 -10.70 -11.91 13.11
CA ASN A 366 -9.72 -12.51 14.02
C ASN A 366 -10.11 -13.98 14.31
N ALA A 367 -9.13 -14.89 14.22
CA ALA A 367 -9.34 -16.29 14.57
C ALA A 367 -9.81 -16.48 16.04
N ASN A 368 -9.42 -15.56 16.93
CA ASN A 368 -9.77 -15.53 18.35
C ASN A 368 -10.92 -14.55 18.67
N ALA A 369 -11.70 -14.13 17.67
CA ALA A 369 -12.81 -13.18 17.88
C ALA A 369 -13.77 -13.67 18.96
N ALA A 370 -14.12 -12.81 19.91
CA ALA A 370 -15.13 -13.09 20.93
C ALA A 370 -16.55 -13.08 20.31
N ASN A 371 -16.76 -12.23 19.29
CA ASN A 371 -18.04 -12.04 18.60
C ASN A 371 -17.93 -12.37 17.10
N PRO A 372 -17.60 -13.63 16.70
CA PRO A 372 -17.31 -13.96 15.32
C PRO A 372 -18.52 -13.81 14.37
N LYS A 373 -19.76 -13.87 14.90
CA LYS A 373 -20.97 -13.62 14.11
C LYS A 373 -21.11 -12.14 13.75
N ASP A 374 -20.98 -11.25 14.74
CA ASP A 374 -21.07 -9.81 14.51
C ASP A 374 -19.88 -9.32 13.65
N ALA A 375 -18.71 -9.91 13.84
CA ALA A 375 -17.54 -9.66 12.98
C ALA A 375 -17.85 -10.00 11.51
N TRP A 376 -18.50 -11.14 11.25
CA TRP A 376 -18.91 -11.52 9.89
C TRP A 376 -19.99 -10.59 9.33
N GLU A 377 -20.98 -10.20 10.15
CA GLU A 377 -22.00 -9.23 9.72
C GLU A 377 -21.37 -7.89 9.31
N PHE A 378 -20.37 -7.42 10.07
CA PHE A 378 -19.64 -6.20 9.74
C PHE A 378 -18.83 -6.33 8.44
N VAL A 379 -18.09 -7.43 8.26
CA VAL A 379 -17.32 -7.69 7.03
C VAL A 379 -18.25 -7.79 5.81
N LYS A 380 -19.40 -8.46 5.95
CA LYS A 380 -20.43 -8.53 4.90
C LYS A 380 -20.97 -7.14 4.55
N PHE A 381 -21.30 -6.35 5.57
CA PHE A 381 -21.84 -5.02 5.38
C PHE A 381 -20.88 -4.13 4.61
N MET A 382 -19.60 -4.08 5.01
CA MET A 382 -18.57 -3.29 4.33
C MET A 382 -18.39 -3.70 2.86
N ASN A 383 -18.61 -4.98 2.54
CA ASN A 383 -18.45 -5.54 1.21
C ASN A 383 -19.80 -5.78 0.48
N GLY A 384 -20.90 -5.30 1.07
CA GLY A 384 -22.25 -5.39 0.53
C GLY A 384 -22.52 -4.42 -0.63
N LYS A 385 -23.65 -4.66 -1.35
CA LYS A 385 -24.01 -3.83 -2.51
C LYS A 385 -24.33 -2.38 -2.14
N GLU A 386 -24.99 -2.17 -0.99
CA GLU A 386 -25.35 -0.82 -0.51
C GLU A 386 -24.09 0.00 -0.20
N TRP A 387 -23.13 -0.62 0.47
CA TRP A 387 -21.84 0.02 0.75
C TRP A 387 -21.06 0.29 -0.54
N ALA A 388 -20.99 -0.68 -1.44
CA ALA A 388 -20.33 -0.52 -2.74
C ALA A 388 -20.96 0.61 -3.57
N LYS A 389 -22.31 0.74 -3.55
CA LYS A 389 -23.02 1.85 -4.19
C LYS A 389 -22.65 3.21 -3.59
N LEU A 390 -22.49 3.28 -2.26
CA LEU A 390 -22.04 4.51 -1.59
C LEU A 390 -20.59 4.84 -1.98
N LYS A 391 -19.68 3.87 -1.86
CA LYS A 391 -18.25 4.02 -2.15
C LYS A 391 -17.95 4.22 -3.64
N SER A 392 -18.82 3.78 -4.55
CA SER A 392 -18.66 4.04 -6.00
C SER A 392 -18.68 5.53 -6.39
N ARG A 393 -19.06 6.40 -5.46
CA ARG A 393 -18.98 7.87 -5.61
C ARG A 393 -17.59 8.41 -5.27
N SER A 394 -16.70 7.59 -4.69
CA SER A 394 -15.32 8.00 -4.39
C SER A 394 -14.60 8.49 -5.64
N THR A 395 -13.79 9.52 -5.51
CA THR A 395 -12.98 10.09 -6.60
C THR A 395 -11.58 9.49 -6.66
N TYR A 396 -11.18 8.72 -5.65
CA TYR A 396 -9.81 8.20 -5.49
C TYR A 396 -9.75 6.67 -5.47
N GLU A 397 -10.88 6.02 -5.21
CA GLU A 397 -10.97 4.57 -5.09
C GLU A 397 -12.06 4.02 -6.01
N MET A 398 -11.83 2.81 -6.49
CA MET A 398 -12.79 2.05 -7.28
C MET A 398 -13.43 0.98 -6.40
N SER A 399 -14.73 0.72 -6.62
CA SER A 399 -15.42 -0.37 -5.93
C SER A 399 -14.83 -1.72 -6.32
N ALA A 400 -14.64 -2.60 -5.33
CA ALA A 400 -14.25 -3.99 -5.57
C ALA A 400 -15.40 -4.83 -6.18
N ARG A 401 -16.65 -4.33 -6.20
CA ARG A 401 -17.78 -5.01 -6.87
C ARG A 401 -17.93 -4.55 -8.32
N LYS A 402 -17.95 -5.50 -9.26
CA LYS A 402 -18.05 -5.27 -10.71
C LYS A 402 -19.25 -4.40 -11.11
N GLU A 403 -20.39 -4.60 -10.47
CA GLU A 403 -21.64 -3.87 -10.75
C GLU A 403 -21.47 -2.35 -10.65
N PHE A 404 -20.53 -1.89 -9.80
CA PHE A 404 -20.28 -0.47 -9.53
C PHE A 404 -19.01 0.06 -10.22
N VAL A 405 -18.32 -0.76 -11.01
CA VAL A 405 -17.23 -0.34 -11.88
C VAL A 405 -17.83 0.27 -13.15
N LYS A 406 -17.94 1.60 -13.17
CA LYS A 406 -18.59 2.33 -14.26
C LYS A 406 -17.83 3.60 -14.59
N VAL A 407 -17.81 3.93 -15.88
CA VAL A 407 -17.36 5.25 -16.32
C VAL A 407 -18.30 6.30 -15.74
N ARG A 408 -17.76 7.38 -15.24
CA ARG A 408 -18.55 8.50 -14.69
C ARG A 408 -19.24 9.29 -15.78
N ASP A 409 -20.38 9.88 -15.42
CA ASP A 409 -21.15 10.72 -16.33
C ASP A 409 -20.27 11.86 -16.88
N GLY A 410 -20.30 12.05 -18.19
CA GLY A 410 -19.52 13.06 -18.89
C GLY A 410 -18.08 12.68 -19.24
N MET A 411 -17.61 11.49 -18.85
CA MET A 411 -16.29 10.96 -19.21
C MET A 411 -16.41 9.83 -20.22
N ASN A 412 -15.37 9.63 -21.02
CA ASN A 412 -15.27 8.53 -21.97
C ASN A 412 -13.82 8.04 -22.02
N PHE A 413 -13.56 6.89 -21.40
CA PHE A 413 -12.23 6.26 -21.33
C PHE A 413 -12.36 4.75 -21.11
N ASN A 414 -11.28 4.00 -21.35
CA ASN A 414 -11.21 2.55 -21.17
C ASN A 414 -11.19 2.17 -19.68
N ILE A 415 -12.35 2.05 -19.04
CA ILE A 415 -12.42 1.71 -17.61
C ILE A 415 -11.86 0.32 -17.28
N ASP A 416 -11.91 -0.62 -18.26
CA ASP A 416 -11.44 -1.98 -18.05
C ASP A 416 -9.94 -2.04 -17.78
N ALA A 417 -9.17 -1.05 -18.23
CA ALA A 417 -7.74 -0.93 -17.96
C ALA A 417 -7.42 -0.96 -16.46
N PHE A 418 -8.31 -0.46 -15.62
CA PHE A 418 -8.15 -0.40 -14.17
C PHE A 418 -8.44 -1.73 -13.44
N THR A 419 -8.99 -2.71 -14.12
CA THR A 419 -9.45 -3.97 -13.49
C THR A 419 -8.77 -5.23 -14.03
N LYS A 420 -7.95 -5.10 -15.08
CA LYS A 420 -7.33 -6.24 -15.76
C LYS A 420 -6.05 -6.74 -15.10
N MET A 421 -5.36 -5.89 -14.33
CA MET A 421 -4.07 -6.24 -13.74
C MET A 421 -4.23 -6.57 -12.26
N ARG A 422 -3.56 -7.63 -11.81
CA ARG A 422 -3.43 -7.97 -10.38
C ARG A 422 -2.42 -7.05 -9.72
N PRO A 423 -2.62 -6.69 -8.45
CA PRO A 423 -1.63 -5.93 -7.72
C PRO A 423 -0.32 -6.73 -7.59
N ALA A 424 0.80 -6.06 -7.86
CA ALA A 424 2.11 -6.61 -7.51
C ALA A 424 2.24 -6.66 -5.97
N PRO A 425 2.95 -7.64 -5.41
CA PRO A 425 3.36 -7.57 -4.01
C PRO A 425 4.10 -6.26 -3.74
N ALA A 426 3.86 -5.65 -2.58
CA ALA A 426 4.45 -4.35 -2.26
C ALA A 426 5.99 -4.44 -2.23
N SER A 427 6.64 -3.40 -2.75
CA SER A 427 8.11 -3.31 -2.80
C SER A 427 8.73 -2.89 -1.46
N TYR A 428 7.90 -2.40 -0.52
CA TYR A 428 8.34 -1.92 0.78
C TYR A 428 8.11 -2.97 1.86
N GLY A 429 9.09 -3.12 2.72
CA GLY A 429 8.98 -4.00 3.87
C GLY A 429 9.17 -5.49 3.58
N GLY A 430 9.82 -5.81 2.45
CA GLY A 430 10.07 -7.19 2.05
C GLY A 430 8.98 -7.78 1.15
N ASN A 431 9.43 -8.47 0.09
CA ASN A 431 8.54 -9.03 -0.93
C ASN A 431 7.99 -10.42 -0.53
N THR A 432 8.56 -11.04 0.48
CA THR A 432 8.15 -12.35 0.99
C THR A 432 7.95 -12.29 2.50
N LEU A 433 7.13 -13.20 3.05
CA LEU A 433 6.93 -13.32 4.50
C LEU A 433 8.27 -13.46 5.25
N LYS A 434 9.18 -14.28 4.71
CA LYS A 434 10.50 -14.50 5.29
C LYS A 434 11.37 -13.23 5.32
N GLU A 435 11.30 -12.42 4.27
CA GLU A 435 12.00 -11.13 4.21
C GLU A 435 11.40 -10.11 5.19
N GLN A 436 10.08 -10.13 5.35
CA GLN A 436 9.39 -9.31 6.35
C GLN A 436 9.77 -9.72 7.79
N GLU A 437 9.85 -11.02 8.07
CA GLU A 437 10.35 -11.54 9.35
C GLU A 437 11.79 -11.08 9.61
N LEU A 438 12.64 -11.17 8.60
CA LEU A 438 14.02 -10.72 8.67
C LEU A 438 14.14 -9.21 8.94
N LEU A 439 13.30 -8.38 8.31
CA LEU A 439 13.26 -6.94 8.56
C LEU A 439 12.77 -6.60 9.97
N ARG A 440 11.87 -7.40 10.55
CA ARG A 440 11.46 -7.23 11.96
C ARG A 440 12.58 -7.58 12.92
N GLU A 441 13.33 -8.66 12.64
CA GLU A 441 14.47 -9.06 13.45
C GLU A 441 15.64 -8.07 13.33
N LYS A 442 15.87 -7.55 12.14
CA LYS A 442 16.99 -6.66 11.77
C LYS A 442 16.48 -5.39 11.06
N PRO A 443 15.79 -4.47 11.76
CA PRO A 443 15.24 -3.25 11.15
C PRO A 443 16.29 -2.41 10.40
N ASN A 444 17.55 -2.45 10.83
CA ASN A 444 18.66 -1.76 10.20
C ASN A 444 18.92 -2.22 8.74
N LEU A 445 18.31 -3.34 8.29
CA LEU A 445 18.35 -3.73 6.87
C LEU A 445 17.72 -2.68 5.94
N SER A 446 16.82 -1.82 6.45
CA SER A 446 16.29 -0.69 5.68
C SER A 446 17.38 0.27 5.19
N MET A 447 18.51 0.37 5.92
CA MET A 447 19.65 1.19 5.54
C MET A 447 20.30 0.74 4.21
N ILE A 448 20.14 -0.53 3.83
CA ILE A 448 20.58 -1.04 2.51
C ILE A 448 19.83 -0.34 1.38
N THR A 449 18.53 -0.12 1.55
CA THR A 449 17.69 0.62 0.60
C THR A 449 18.10 2.09 0.52
N ASP A 450 18.35 2.73 1.67
CA ASP A 450 18.83 4.12 1.72
C ASP A 450 20.18 4.26 0.99
N MET A 451 21.09 3.32 1.23
CA MET A 451 22.39 3.26 0.55
C MET A 451 22.22 3.13 -0.97
N GLY A 452 21.34 2.24 -1.42
CA GLY A 452 21.01 2.07 -2.83
C GLY A 452 20.48 3.35 -3.46
N SER A 453 19.59 4.06 -2.76
CA SER A 453 19.04 5.34 -3.21
C SER A 453 20.15 6.41 -3.42
N MET A 454 21.08 6.51 -2.47
CA MET A 454 22.21 7.45 -2.56
C MET A 454 23.12 7.14 -3.75
N ILE A 455 23.47 5.88 -3.95
CA ILE A 455 24.34 5.44 -5.05
C ILE A 455 23.62 5.58 -6.39
N TYR A 456 22.34 5.21 -6.46
CA TYR A 456 21.51 5.39 -7.65
C TYR A 456 21.44 6.85 -8.09
N SER A 457 21.29 7.78 -7.15
CA SER A 457 21.31 9.20 -7.45
C SER A 457 22.62 9.64 -8.13
N GLN A 458 23.78 9.13 -7.66
CA GLN A 458 25.08 9.42 -8.30
C GLN A 458 25.15 8.86 -9.74
N VAL A 459 24.60 7.67 -9.96
CA VAL A 459 24.53 7.08 -11.31
C VAL A 459 23.59 7.90 -12.20
N MET A 460 22.45 8.30 -11.70
CA MET A 460 21.52 9.15 -12.45
C MET A 460 22.11 10.53 -12.76
N GLN A 461 22.96 11.09 -11.93
CA GLN A 461 23.71 12.33 -12.19
C GLN A 461 24.88 12.15 -13.16
N GLY A 462 25.23 10.92 -13.52
CA GLY A 462 26.36 10.62 -14.40
C GLY A 462 27.71 10.62 -13.70
N ASN A 463 27.76 10.69 -12.37
CA ASN A 463 28.98 10.66 -11.56
C ASN A 463 29.59 9.25 -11.49
N ARG A 464 28.80 8.22 -11.82
CA ARG A 464 29.20 6.80 -11.89
C ARG A 464 28.49 6.10 -13.04
N THR A 465 29.10 5.07 -13.57
CA THR A 465 28.41 4.11 -14.45
C THR A 465 27.49 3.19 -13.63
N VAL A 466 26.51 2.55 -14.27
CA VAL A 466 25.65 1.56 -13.63
C VAL A 466 26.47 0.45 -12.98
N LYS A 467 27.46 -0.08 -13.70
CA LYS A 467 28.33 -1.14 -13.21
C LYS A 467 29.11 -0.75 -11.95
N GLU A 468 29.69 0.45 -11.95
CA GLU A 468 30.39 0.99 -10.77
C GLU A 468 29.44 1.21 -9.60
N GLY A 469 28.23 1.74 -9.86
CA GLY A 469 27.21 1.94 -8.84
C GLY A 469 26.77 0.65 -8.17
N LEU A 470 26.43 -0.39 -8.97
CA LEU A 470 26.00 -1.68 -8.43
C LEU A 470 27.13 -2.41 -7.70
N ALA A 471 28.37 -2.33 -8.20
CA ALA A 471 29.53 -2.90 -7.52
C ALA A 471 29.79 -2.21 -6.17
N LEU A 472 29.66 -0.87 -6.12
CA LEU A 472 29.80 -0.10 -4.88
C LEU A 472 28.67 -0.45 -3.89
N TRP A 473 27.42 -0.58 -4.37
CA TRP A 473 26.29 -0.96 -3.52
C TRP A 473 26.46 -2.38 -2.96
N GLU A 474 26.97 -3.31 -3.76
CA GLU A 474 27.26 -4.66 -3.28
C GLU A 474 28.37 -4.66 -2.23
N ASP A 475 29.50 -3.97 -2.50
CA ASP A 475 30.66 -3.92 -1.60
C ASP A 475 30.32 -3.24 -0.24
N GLN A 476 29.80 -2.01 -0.31
CA GLN A 476 29.42 -1.24 0.89
C GLN A 476 28.22 -1.87 1.60
N GLY A 477 27.27 -2.45 0.84
CA GLY A 477 26.14 -3.18 1.39
C GLY A 477 26.60 -4.43 2.16
N ASN A 478 27.54 -5.21 1.64
CA ASN A 478 28.12 -6.36 2.37
C ASN A 478 28.83 -5.91 3.65
N ALA A 479 29.59 -4.81 3.62
CA ALA A 479 30.22 -4.23 4.82
C ALA A 479 29.16 -3.80 5.84
N LEU A 480 28.06 -3.16 5.41
CA LEU A 480 26.95 -2.76 6.26
C LEU A 480 26.20 -3.98 6.83
N LEU A 481 25.98 -5.04 6.05
CA LEU A 481 25.35 -6.28 6.52
C LEU A 481 26.15 -6.93 7.66
N GLN A 482 27.49 -6.86 7.64
CA GLN A 482 28.32 -7.34 8.77
C GLN A 482 28.13 -6.48 10.02
N LYS A 483 27.98 -5.14 9.90
CA LYS A 483 27.63 -4.26 11.02
C LYS A 483 26.23 -4.57 11.55
N ILE A 484 25.25 -4.77 10.68
CA ILE A 484 23.86 -5.11 11.03
C ILE A 484 23.78 -6.46 11.76
N LYS A 485 24.63 -7.43 11.42
CA LYS A 485 24.69 -8.73 12.11
C LYS A 485 24.99 -8.58 13.59
N THR A 486 25.82 -7.62 13.97
CA THR A 486 26.18 -7.33 15.37
C THR A 486 25.25 -6.28 16.01
N THR A 487 24.68 -5.39 15.20
CA THR A 487 23.80 -4.30 15.63
C THR A 487 22.53 -4.31 14.77
N PRO A 488 21.62 -5.29 14.97
CA PRO A 488 20.43 -5.45 14.12
C PRO A 488 19.42 -4.31 14.29
N LYS A 489 19.45 -3.61 15.43
CA LYS A 489 18.56 -2.49 15.81
C LYS A 489 19.40 -1.35 16.38
N GLY A 490 18.85 -0.14 16.32
CA GLY A 490 19.52 1.05 16.86
C GLY A 490 20.55 1.65 15.91
N GLN A 491 21.36 2.58 16.42
CA GLN A 491 22.29 3.36 15.60
C GLN A 491 23.50 2.52 15.17
N ILE A 492 23.86 2.61 13.90
CA ILE A 492 25.13 2.09 13.36
C ILE A 492 25.97 3.33 12.97
N PRO A 493 26.97 3.70 13.74
CA PRO A 493 27.89 4.76 13.37
C PRO A 493 28.54 4.44 12.02
N ASP A 494 28.75 5.45 11.20
CA ASP A 494 29.45 5.37 9.91
C ASP A 494 28.82 4.34 8.94
N ALA A 495 27.49 4.20 8.98
CA ALA A 495 26.77 3.25 8.13
C ALA A 495 26.94 3.55 6.62
N PHE A 496 27.15 4.80 6.28
CA PHE A 496 27.25 5.31 4.91
C PHE A 496 28.65 5.85 4.56
N ASP A 497 29.65 5.54 5.38
CA ASP A 497 31.02 5.90 5.09
C ASP A 497 31.49 5.30 3.76
N GLY A 498 32.22 6.10 2.98
CA GLY A 498 32.69 5.68 1.64
C GLY A 498 31.70 5.93 0.50
N ILE A 499 30.46 6.35 0.81
CA ILE A 499 29.54 6.88 -0.18
C ILE A 499 29.77 8.40 -0.22
N ASN A 500 30.71 8.85 -1.06
CA ASN A 500 30.90 10.30 -1.29
C ASN A 500 29.60 10.87 -1.84
N THR A 501 28.84 11.55 -1.00
CA THR A 501 27.76 12.43 -1.43
C THR A 501 28.44 13.65 -2.04
N GLY A 502 28.72 13.61 -3.35
CA GLY A 502 29.10 14.80 -4.10
C GLY A 502 28.09 15.89 -3.76
N ASP A 503 28.63 17.06 -3.45
CA ASP A 503 27.95 18.27 -2.97
C ASP A 503 26.68 18.56 -3.79
N SER A 504 25.51 18.15 -3.30
CA SER A 504 24.15 18.58 -3.69
C SER A 504 23.06 17.51 -3.53
N GLY A 505 23.09 16.73 -2.49
CA GLY A 505 21.95 15.86 -2.11
C GLY A 505 21.63 16.08 -0.64
N GLY A 506 21.01 17.21 -0.32
CA GLY A 506 20.57 17.47 1.05
C GLY A 506 19.76 16.31 1.58
N ILE A 507 20.12 15.84 2.77
CA ILE A 507 19.29 14.96 3.61
C ILE A 507 17.86 15.48 3.49
N SER A 508 16.91 14.62 3.13
CA SER A 508 15.51 15.05 2.97
C SER A 508 15.08 15.85 4.20
N PRO A 509 14.26 16.90 4.05
CA PRO A 509 13.81 17.72 5.19
C PRO A 509 13.23 16.89 6.34
N GLN A 510 12.64 15.74 6.02
CA GLN A 510 12.11 14.79 6.99
C GLN A 510 13.22 14.03 7.74
N LYS A 511 14.30 13.65 7.05
CA LYS A 511 15.46 12.97 7.68
C LYS A 511 16.31 13.96 8.46
N LYS A 512 16.43 15.21 7.98
CA LYS A 512 17.08 16.31 8.72
C LYS A 512 16.29 16.65 9.98
N ALA A 513 14.96 16.70 9.91
CA ALA A 513 14.09 16.87 11.08
C ALA A 513 14.17 15.68 12.05
N LEU A 514 14.33 14.45 11.55
CA LEU A 514 14.52 13.26 12.40
C LEU A 514 15.89 13.30 13.10
N MET A 515 16.95 13.69 12.41
CA MET A 515 18.31 13.83 12.96
C MET A 515 18.41 15.03 13.92
N GLU A 516 17.78 16.16 13.62
CA GLU A 516 17.65 17.31 14.53
C GLU A 516 16.81 16.98 15.78
N ALA A 517 15.78 16.14 15.63
CA ALA A 517 14.98 15.62 16.74
C ALA A 517 15.73 14.60 17.60
N SER A 518 16.76 13.92 17.05
CA SER A 518 17.63 12.98 17.77
C SER A 518 18.77 13.62 18.54
N GLY A 519 18.96 14.95 18.42
CA GLY A 519 19.96 15.69 19.19
C GLY A 519 21.39 15.66 18.62
N GLU A 520 21.58 15.25 17.36
CA GLU A 520 22.88 15.31 16.70
C GLU A 520 23.22 16.76 16.29
N VAL A 521 24.23 17.30 16.94
CA VAL A 521 24.79 18.64 16.64
C VAL A 521 25.75 18.52 15.47
N PHE A 522 25.45 19.23 14.37
CA PHE A 522 26.45 19.48 13.33
C PHE A 522 27.58 20.33 13.91
N VAL A 523 28.79 19.81 13.90
CA VAL A 523 30.01 20.62 13.98
C VAL A 523 30.42 20.86 12.53
N ASP A 524 30.46 22.15 12.14
CA ASP A 524 30.88 22.64 10.81
C ASP A 524 32.25 22.11 10.36
#